data_c3bc03d807b659a77a59269648cd1dba
#
_entry.id   c3bc03d807b659a77a59269648cd1dba
#
_cell.length_a   1.000
_cell.length_b   1.000
_cell.length_c   1.000
_cell.angle_alpha   90.00
_cell.angle_beta   90.00
_cell.angle_gamma   90.00
#
_symmetry.space_group_name_H-M   'P 1'
#
loop_
_entity.id
_entity.type
_entity.pdbx_description
1 polymer ?
#
loop_
_entity_poly.entity_id
_entity_poly.type
_entity_poly.pdbx_seq_one_letter_code
_entity_poly.pdbx_strand_id
1 'polypeptide(L)'
;MVGTPTEADYEFKVFGGGDETRPVSSEVRRRICLDVLPALRDAESDLGTWRTSPLRPLLDDAISQVGKADLDNVSNIINDATAALTALGPIQTLEASLRTQMATLAGPRHDVRARFGFAPTDPVRLFRTIRVLIDDGVRSMGEASLGSANLALLTLKLAEFEWRRIKNERNFTLLAVEEPEAHLHPHLQRKVFGSLFTDQMQAEQPTRSLILTTHSPSIASVAPIRSIVLLRDEGDVGSRAYSLATLDLQPGELDDLQ
;
A
#
# COMPACT_ATOMS: atom_id res chain seq x y z
N MET A 1 14.61 -12.52 47.71
CA MET A 1 14.99 -12.60 46.29
C MET A 1 13.97 -11.75 45.55
N VAL A 2 14.39 -10.61 45.00
CA VAL A 2 13.54 -9.83 44.09
C VAL A 2 13.54 -10.60 42.77
N GLY A 3 12.36 -11.06 42.33
CA GLY A 3 12.24 -11.76 41.03
C GLY A 3 12.67 -10.85 39.87
N THR A 4 13.11 -11.45 38.77
CA THR A 4 13.35 -10.69 37.53
C THR A 4 12.05 -9.97 37.11
N PRO A 5 12.08 -8.65 36.79
CA PRO A 5 10.90 -7.94 36.38
C PRO A 5 10.28 -8.58 35.13
N THR A 6 8.98 -8.73 35.14
CA THR A 6 8.18 -9.22 34.02
C THR A 6 7.61 -8.04 33.23
N GLU A 7 7.07 -8.28 32.03
CA GLU A 7 6.47 -7.23 31.19
C GLU A 7 5.33 -6.46 31.93
N ALA A 8 4.64 -7.14 32.85
CA ALA A 8 3.57 -6.54 33.68
C ALA A 8 4.08 -5.54 34.72
N ASP A 9 5.38 -5.55 35.01
CA ASP A 9 6.00 -4.66 36.00
C ASP A 9 6.41 -3.31 35.40
N TYR A 10 6.22 -3.12 34.08
CA TYR A 10 6.54 -1.89 33.37
C TYR A 10 5.28 -1.09 33.02
N GLU A 11 5.27 0.20 33.40
CA GLU A 11 4.24 1.14 32.97
C GLU A 11 4.74 1.94 31.76
N PHE A 12 3.98 1.86 30.64
CA PHE A 12 4.30 2.60 29.43
C PHE A 12 3.64 4.00 29.45
N LYS A 13 4.45 5.04 29.48
CA LYS A 13 3.99 6.44 29.45
C LYS A 13 4.49 7.13 28.19
N VAL A 14 3.58 7.80 27.47
CA VAL A 14 3.93 8.67 26.35
C VAL A 14 3.55 10.10 26.70
N PHE A 15 4.52 10.99 26.66
CA PHE A 15 4.34 12.39 26.98
C PHE A 15 5.04 13.30 25.96
N GLY A 16 4.62 14.56 25.87
CA GLY A 16 5.14 15.53 24.91
C GLY A 16 6.19 16.46 25.52
N GLY A 17 7.27 16.72 24.77
CA GLY A 17 8.22 17.78 25.09
C GLY A 17 9.09 17.56 26.32
N GLY A 18 9.32 16.33 26.77
CA GLY A 18 10.15 16.03 27.93
C GLY A 18 9.44 16.26 29.28
N ASP A 19 8.15 16.50 29.31
CA ASP A 19 7.33 16.75 30.49
C ASP A 19 6.34 15.60 30.70
N GLU A 20 6.57 14.76 31.71
CA GLU A 20 5.73 13.60 32.05
C GLU A 20 4.30 13.97 32.46
N THR A 21 4.06 15.23 32.83
CA THR A 21 2.73 15.74 33.20
C THR A 21 1.85 16.02 31.97
N ARG A 22 2.42 15.95 30.75
CA ARG A 22 1.72 16.19 29.48
C ARG A 22 1.51 14.88 28.69
N PRO A 23 0.58 14.03 29.08
CA PRO A 23 0.34 12.78 28.40
C PRO A 23 -0.16 13.02 26.96
N VAL A 24 0.39 12.26 26.02
CA VAL A 24 -0.08 12.25 24.63
C VAL A 24 -1.25 11.29 24.50
N SER A 25 -2.40 11.79 24.07
CA SER A 25 -3.59 10.99 23.90
C SER A 25 -3.41 9.86 22.86
N SER A 26 -4.18 8.79 22.99
CA SER A 26 -4.17 7.69 22.02
C SER A 26 -4.61 8.15 20.62
N GLU A 27 -5.42 9.20 20.51
CA GLU A 27 -5.83 9.79 19.24
C GLU A 27 -4.64 10.45 18.54
N VAL A 28 -3.87 11.27 19.26
CA VAL A 28 -2.67 11.92 18.70
C VAL A 28 -1.62 10.87 18.30
N ARG A 29 -1.42 9.83 19.12
CA ARG A 29 -0.46 8.75 18.82
C ARG A 29 -0.81 8.01 17.52
N ARG A 30 -2.10 7.76 17.28
CA ARG A 30 -2.57 7.10 16.04
C ARG A 30 -2.34 7.93 14.79
N ARG A 31 -2.16 9.25 14.93
CA ARG A 31 -1.88 10.16 13.81
C ARG A 31 -0.38 10.27 13.48
N ILE A 32 0.49 9.73 14.34
CA ILE A 32 1.94 9.62 14.12
C ILE A 32 2.23 8.15 13.86
N CYS A 33 2.53 7.81 12.62
CA CYS A 33 2.63 6.42 12.18
C CYS A 33 4.06 6.10 11.73
N LEU A 34 4.49 4.87 12.03
CA LEU A 34 5.65 4.24 11.43
C LEU A 34 5.16 3.18 10.46
N ASP A 35 5.51 3.33 9.19
CA ASP A 35 5.31 2.32 8.16
C ASP A 35 6.67 1.78 7.73
N VAL A 36 6.81 0.47 7.69
CA VAL A 36 8.04 -0.21 7.29
C VAL A 36 7.79 -0.98 5.99
N LEU A 37 8.62 -0.73 5.00
CA LEU A 37 8.70 -1.54 3.78
C LEU A 37 9.95 -2.43 3.90
N PRO A 38 9.79 -3.73 4.19
CA PRO A 38 10.92 -4.63 4.41
C PRO A 38 11.68 -4.92 3.10
N ALA A 39 12.92 -5.37 3.21
CA ALA A 39 13.76 -5.75 2.06
C ALA A 39 13.13 -6.90 1.26
N LEU A 40 12.66 -7.93 1.98
CA LEU A 40 11.91 -9.03 1.38
C LEU A 40 10.42 -8.67 1.36
N ARG A 41 9.97 -8.18 0.21
CA ARG A 41 8.58 -7.81 -0.03
C ARG A 41 8.05 -8.51 -1.29
N ASP A 42 6.84 -8.98 -1.19
CA ASP A 42 6.09 -9.53 -2.32
C ASP A 42 5.18 -8.42 -2.88
N ALA A 43 5.80 -7.54 -3.68
CA ALA A 43 5.09 -6.40 -4.26
C ALA A 43 3.92 -6.85 -5.14
N GLU A 44 4.02 -8.00 -5.79
CA GLU A 44 2.92 -8.56 -6.59
C GLU A 44 1.74 -8.94 -5.70
N SER A 45 1.98 -9.67 -4.62
CA SER A 45 0.95 -10.06 -3.65
C SER A 45 0.33 -8.86 -2.96
N ASP A 46 1.16 -7.89 -2.54
CA ASP A 46 0.71 -6.66 -1.86
C ASP A 46 -0.16 -5.79 -2.77
N LEU A 47 0.16 -5.69 -4.05
CA LEU A 47 -0.63 -4.96 -5.05
C LEU A 47 -1.86 -5.75 -5.52
N GLY A 48 -1.76 -7.09 -5.57
CA GLY A 48 -2.81 -8.00 -6.02
C GLY A 48 -3.91 -8.24 -4.99
N THR A 49 -3.60 -8.14 -3.70
CA THR A 49 -4.53 -8.46 -2.62
C THR A 49 -5.25 -7.20 -2.14
N TRP A 50 -6.57 -7.13 -2.33
CA TRP A 50 -7.37 -5.96 -1.96
C TRP A 50 -7.18 -5.49 -0.51
N ARG A 51 -7.00 -6.41 0.45
CA ARG A 51 -6.91 -6.08 1.88
C ARG A 51 -5.62 -5.35 2.24
N THR A 52 -4.52 -5.71 1.60
CA THR A 52 -3.17 -5.20 1.88
C THR A 52 -2.74 -4.10 0.91
N SER A 53 -3.44 -3.99 -0.22
CA SER A 53 -3.09 -3.03 -1.28
C SER A 53 -3.20 -1.58 -0.81
N PRO A 54 -2.16 -0.76 -0.98
CA PRO A 54 -2.22 0.68 -0.73
C PRO A 54 -3.18 1.42 -1.69
N LEU A 55 -3.60 0.77 -2.76
CA LEU A 55 -4.62 1.28 -3.68
C LEU A 55 -6.03 1.31 -3.05
N ARG A 56 -6.30 0.43 -2.09
CA ARG A 56 -7.63 0.29 -1.48
C ARG A 56 -8.20 1.58 -0.90
N PRO A 57 -7.53 2.30 0.02
CA PRO A 57 -8.09 3.53 0.59
C PRO A 57 -8.32 4.61 -0.46
N LEU A 58 -7.47 4.68 -1.49
CA LEU A 58 -7.61 5.62 -2.60
C LEU A 58 -8.85 5.30 -3.44
N LEU A 59 -9.08 4.02 -3.75
CA LEU A 59 -10.27 3.58 -4.48
C LEU A 59 -11.55 3.70 -3.65
N ASP A 60 -11.52 3.33 -2.37
CA ASP A 60 -12.69 3.47 -1.49
C ASP A 60 -13.13 4.96 -1.42
N ASP A 61 -12.19 5.90 -1.36
CA ASP A 61 -12.49 7.34 -1.41
C ASP A 61 -13.05 7.77 -2.78
N ALA A 62 -12.42 7.36 -3.87
CA ALA A 62 -12.88 7.66 -5.23
C ALA A 62 -14.31 7.13 -5.45
N ILE A 63 -14.59 5.89 -5.03
CA ILE A 63 -15.92 5.27 -5.14
C ILE A 63 -16.96 6.05 -4.32
N SER A 64 -16.59 6.53 -3.13
CA SER A 64 -17.50 7.32 -2.29
C SER A 64 -17.97 8.61 -2.95
N GLN A 65 -17.24 9.09 -3.94
CA GLN A 65 -17.56 10.30 -4.72
C GLN A 65 -18.37 10.01 -5.98
N VAL A 66 -18.53 8.72 -6.35
CA VAL A 66 -19.35 8.32 -7.50
C VAL A 66 -20.84 8.52 -7.19
N GLY A 67 -21.54 9.20 -8.06
CA GLY A 67 -22.97 9.45 -7.92
C GLY A 67 -23.79 8.16 -7.94
N LYS A 68 -24.85 8.10 -7.13
CA LYS A 68 -25.74 6.93 -7.10
C LYS A 68 -26.33 6.62 -8.50
N ALA A 69 -26.65 7.65 -9.28
CA ALA A 69 -27.19 7.48 -10.63
C ALA A 69 -26.21 6.76 -11.57
N ASP A 70 -24.89 7.04 -11.44
CA ASP A 70 -23.86 6.39 -12.24
C ASP A 70 -23.70 4.92 -11.82
N LEU A 71 -23.74 4.64 -10.51
CA LEU A 71 -23.71 3.27 -9.99
C LEU A 71 -24.93 2.47 -10.43
N ASP A 72 -26.12 3.06 -10.38
CA ASP A 72 -27.35 2.42 -10.82
C ASP A 72 -27.31 2.13 -12.34
N ASN A 73 -26.78 3.06 -13.14
CA ASN A 73 -26.60 2.87 -14.58
C ASN A 73 -25.64 1.71 -14.87
N VAL A 74 -24.48 1.67 -14.23
CA VAL A 74 -23.52 0.56 -14.36
C VAL A 74 -24.16 -0.77 -13.92
N SER A 75 -24.93 -0.77 -12.83
CA SER A 75 -25.64 -1.96 -12.36
C SER A 75 -26.62 -2.48 -13.41
N ASN A 76 -27.39 -1.61 -14.06
CA ASN A 76 -28.32 -1.98 -15.11
C ASN A 76 -27.59 -2.59 -16.33
N ILE A 77 -26.50 -1.98 -16.78
CA ILE A 77 -25.68 -2.51 -17.90
C ILE A 77 -25.17 -3.93 -17.57
N ILE A 78 -24.69 -4.14 -16.36
CA ILE A 78 -24.20 -5.47 -15.94
C ILE A 78 -25.34 -6.48 -15.87
N ASN A 79 -26.50 -6.09 -15.33
CA ASN A 79 -27.66 -6.97 -15.25
C ASN A 79 -28.18 -7.34 -16.65
N ASP A 80 -28.20 -6.41 -17.59
CA ASP A 80 -28.57 -6.67 -18.99
C ASP A 80 -27.58 -7.63 -19.67
N ALA A 81 -26.28 -7.39 -19.47
CA ALA A 81 -25.23 -8.25 -20.02
C ALA A 81 -25.32 -9.68 -19.43
N THR A 82 -25.56 -9.82 -18.13
CA THR A 82 -25.70 -11.11 -17.48
C THR A 82 -27.01 -11.82 -17.86
N ALA A 83 -28.11 -11.06 -18.08
CA ALA A 83 -29.36 -11.61 -18.58
C ALA A 83 -29.18 -12.22 -19.97
N ALA A 84 -28.34 -11.63 -20.82
CA ALA A 84 -28.03 -12.20 -22.14
C ALA A 84 -27.35 -13.58 -22.04
N LEU A 85 -26.54 -13.84 -21.00
CA LEU A 85 -25.93 -15.15 -20.79
C LEU A 85 -26.97 -16.24 -20.46
N THR A 86 -28.03 -15.90 -19.73
CA THR A 86 -29.11 -16.86 -19.44
C THR A 86 -29.99 -17.16 -20.67
N ALA A 87 -29.93 -16.32 -21.69
CA ALA A 87 -30.62 -16.52 -22.95
C ALA A 87 -29.89 -17.43 -23.93
N LEU A 88 -28.67 -17.87 -23.61
CA LEU A 88 -27.93 -18.80 -24.47
C LEU A 88 -28.62 -20.17 -24.57
N GLY A 89 -28.70 -20.73 -25.78
CA GLY A 89 -29.40 -21.98 -26.07
C GLY A 89 -29.10 -23.14 -25.12
N PRO A 90 -27.82 -23.46 -24.82
CA PRO A 90 -27.48 -24.50 -23.87
C PRO A 90 -28.03 -24.29 -22.47
N ILE A 91 -28.03 -23.02 -22.00
CA ILE A 91 -28.53 -22.65 -20.68
C ILE A 91 -30.07 -22.78 -20.61
N GLN A 92 -30.75 -22.33 -21.65
CA GLN A 92 -32.21 -22.50 -21.78
C GLN A 92 -32.63 -23.97 -21.86
N THR A 93 -31.87 -24.81 -22.58
CA THR A 93 -32.10 -26.27 -22.65
C THR A 93 -31.96 -26.91 -21.27
N LEU A 94 -30.93 -26.53 -20.52
CA LEU A 94 -30.72 -27.00 -19.14
C LEU A 94 -31.85 -26.57 -18.21
N GLU A 95 -32.28 -25.30 -18.31
CA GLU A 95 -33.42 -24.75 -17.54
C GLU A 95 -34.72 -25.53 -17.83
N ALA A 96 -35.00 -25.81 -19.11
CA ALA A 96 -36.17 -26.58 -19.52
C ALA A 96 -36.12 -28.02 -18.98
N SER A 97 -34.95 -28.66 -19.04
CA SER A 97 -34.77 -30.00 -18.49
C SER A 97 -35.02 -30.05 -16.97
N LEU A 98 -34.42 -29.09 -16.23
CA LEU A 98 -34.61 -28.96 -14.79
C LEU A 98 -36.09 -28.73 -14.45
N ARG A 99 -36.76 -27.85 -15.18
CA ARG A 99 -38.20 -27.58 -14.99
C ARG A 99 -39.05 -28.85 -15.19
N THR A 100 -38.75 -29.64 -16.22
CA THR A 100 -39.45 -30.91 -16.49
C THR A 100 -39.22 -31.91 -15.35
N GLN A 101 -37.98 -32.08 -14.90
CA GLN A 101 -37.67 -32.97 -13.80
C GLN A 101 -38.35 -32.56 -12.48
N MET A 102 -38.34 -31.25 -12.18
CA MET A 102 -39.02 -30.71 -10.98
C MET A 102 -40.52 -30.94 -11.04
N ALA A 103 -41.16 -30.73 -12.19
CA ALA A 103 -42.60 -31.00 -12.38
C ALA A 103 -42.92 -32.48 -12.18
N THR A 104 -42.06 -33.38 -12.66
CA THR A 104 -42.24 -34.83 -12.49
C THR A 104 -42.14 -35.24 -11.01
N LEU A 105 -41.18 -34.67 -10.27
CA LEU A 105 -40.95 -35.01 -8.85
C LEU A 105 -41.98 -34.37 -7.92
N ALA A 106 -42.36 -33.11 -8.17
CA ALA A 106 -43.27 -32.36 -7.29
C ALA A 106 -44.74 -32.70 -7.52
N GLY A 107 -45.09 -33.28 -8.65
CA GLY A 107 -46.46 -33.60 -9.06
C GLY A 107 -47.31 -32.35 -9.38
N PRO A 108 -48.55 -32.56 -9.88
CA PRO A 108 -49.38 -31.50 -10.44
C PRO A 108 -49.85 -30.42 -9.44
N ARG A 109 -49.73 -30.67 -8.13
CA ARG A 109 -50.14 -29.74 -7.08
C ARG A 109 -49.08 -28.72 -6.66
N HIS A 110 -47.82 -28.86 -7.14
CA HIS A 110 -46.71 -28.01 -6.78
C HIS A 110 -46.03 -27.48 -8.06
N ASP A 111 -46.61 -26.44 -8.66
CA ASP A 111 -46.03 -25.78 -9.86
C ASP A 111 -44.84 -24.87 -9.47
N VAL A 112 -43.67 -25.49 -9.31
CA VAL A 112 -42.42 -24.74 -9.08
C VAL A 112 -41.77 -24.44 -10.43
N ARG A 113 -41.82 -23.16 -10.85
CA ARG A 113 -41.25 -22.70 -12.08
C ARG A 113 -39.80 -22.24 -11.83
N ALA A 114 -38.86 -23.16 -11.89
CA ALA A 114 -37.44 -22.84 -11.77
C ALA A 114 -36.95 -22.02 -12.98
N ARG A 115 -36.16 -20.99 -12.70
CA ARG A 115 -35.42 -20.21 -13.70
C ARG A 115 -33.97 -20.00 -13.24
N PHE A 116 -33.06 -20.00 -14.20
CA PHE A 116 -31.72 -19.52 -13.94
C PHE A 116 -31.70 -17.99 -13.99
N GLY A 117 -30.93 -17.40 -13.08
CA GLY A 117 -30.70 -15.95 -13.03
C GLY A 117 -29.42 -15.66 -12.28
N PHE A 118 -28.80 -14.56 -12.59
CA PHE A 118 -27.67 -14.05 -11.81
C PHE A 118 -28.21 -13.31 -10.58
N ALA A 119 -27.48 -13.43 -9.46
CA ALA A 119 -27.72 -12.54 -8.33
C ALA A 119 -27.41 -11.10 -8.76
N PRO A 120 -28.18 -10.09 -8.30
CA PRO A 120 -27.90 -8.71 -8.60
C PRO A 120 -26.42 -8.37 -8.28
N THR A 121 -25.74 -7.80 -9.25
CA THR A 121 -24.33 -7.41 -9.08
C THR A 121 -24.25 -6.04 -8.44
N ASP A 122 -23.64 -5.97 -7.27
CA ASP A 122 -23.28 -4.72 -6.63
C ASP A 122 -22.06 -4.10 -7.36
N PRO A 123 -22.19 -2.96 -8.07
CA PRO A 123 -21.08 -2.33 -8.78
C PRO A 123 -19.90 -2.02 -7.87
N VAL A 124 -20.14 -1.71 -6.60
CA VAL A 124 -19.09 -1.43 -5.61
C VAL A 124 -18.15 -2.62 -5.43
N ARG A 125 -18.64 -3.85 -5.58
CA ARG A 125 -17.79 -5.05 -5.53
C ARG A 125 -16.84 -5.15 -6.70
N LEU A 126 -17.20 -4.63 -7.87
CA LEU A 126 -16.33 -4.64 -9.05
C LEU A 126 -15.12 -3.74 -8.87
N PHE A 127 -15.26 -2.62 -8.18
CA PHE A 127 -14.11 -1.75 -7.88
C PHE A 127 -13.03 -2.47 -7.06
N ARG A 128 -13.39 -3.46 -6.25
CA ARG A 128 -12.45 -4.31 -5.51
C ARG A 128 -11.66 -5.25 -6.41
N THR A 129 -12.05 -5.41 -7.67
CA THR A 129 -11.33 -6.20 -8.67
C THR A 129 -10.37 -5.36 -9.50
N ILE A 130 -10.37 -4.03 -9.33
CA ILE A 130 -9.42 -3.14 -9.98
C ILE A 130 -8.00 -3.54 -9.58
N ARG A 131 -7.13 -3.63 -10.57
CA ARG A 131 -5.71 -3.94 -10.42
C ARG A 131 -4.88 -2.85 -11.09
N VAL A 132 -3.66 -2.68 -10.59
CA VAL A 132 -2.67 -1.87 -11.29
C VAL A 132 -2.16 -2.68 -12.47
N LEU A 133 -2.30 -2.10 -13.65
CA LEU A 133 -1.77 -2.65 -14.89
C LEU A 133 -0.65 -1.75 -15.39
N ILE A 134 0.25 -2.30 -16.16
CA ILE A 134 1.38 -1.62 -16.80
C ILE A 134 1.24 -1.66 -18.32
N ASP A 135 2.08 -0.91 -19.01
CA ASP A 135 2.07 -0.84 -20.48
C ASP A 135 0.67 -0.51 -21.04
N ASP A 136 0.09 0.58 -20.55
CA ASP A 136 -1.24 1.07 -20.94
C ASP A 136 -2.37 0.04 -20.74
N GLY A 137 -2.23 -0.81 -19.72
CA GLY A 137 -3.24 -1.81 -19.36
C GLY A 137 -3.05 -3.17 -20.03
N VAL A 138 -1.94 -3.39 -20.71
CA VAL A 138 -1.68 -4.64 -21.46
C VAL A 138 -1.20 -5.77 -20.53
N ARG A 139 -0.37 -5.44 -19.54
CA ARG A 139 0.23 -6.44 -18.64
C ARG A 139 -0.18 -6.23 -17.19
N SER A 140 -0.33 -7.32 -16.46
CA SER A 140 -0.52 -7.30 -15.01
C SER A 140 0.80 -7.03 -14.28
N MET A 141 0.72 -6.62 -13.01
CA MET A 141 1.93 -6.44 -12.18
C MET A 141 2.71 -7.74 -11.99
N GLY A 142 2.05 -8.91 -12.04
CA GLY A 142 2.72 -10.22 -11.97
C GLY A 142 3.58 -10.55 -13.20
N GLU A 143 3.35 -9.85 -14.31
CA GLU A 143 4.17 -9.96 -15.53
C GLU A 143 5.24 -8.87 -15.60
N ALA A 144 5.26 -7.97 -14.62
CA ALA A 144 6.26 -6.91 -14.50
C ALA A 144 7.61 -7.46 -14.01
N SER A 145 8.68 -6.72 -14.25
CA SER A 145 9.92 -6.97 -13.52
C SER A 145 9.73 -6.67 -12.03
N LEU A 146 10.43 -7.39 -11.17
CA LEU A 146 10.40 -7.15 -9.72
C LEU A 146 10.75 -5.68 -9.38
N GLY A 147 11.64 -5.06 -10.14
CA GLY A 147 11.96 -3.64 -9.99
C GLY A 147 10.78 -2.73 -10.29
N SER A 148 10.04 -3.00 -11.37
CA SER A 148 8.84 -2.22 -11.71
C SER A 148 7.73 -2.40 -10.67
N ALA A 149 7.53 -3.62 -10.17
CA ALA A 149 6.56 -3.91 -9.12
C ALA A 149 6.91 -3.20 -7.80
N ASN A 150 8.18 -3.23 -7.40
CA ASN A 150 8.67 -2.52 -6.21
C ASN A 150 8.51 -1.00 -6.34
N LEU A 151 8.80 -0.43 -7.51
CA LEU A 151 8.61 0.98 -7.76
C LEU A 151 7.13 1.37 -7.70
N ALA A 152 6.24 0.57 -8.29
CA ALA A 152 4.79 0.79 -8.22
C ALA A 152 4.27 0.72 -6.78
N LEU A 153 4.72 -0.26 -6.00
CA LEU A 153 4.36 -0.39 -4.58
C LEU A 153 4.80 0.84 -3.79
N LEU A 154 6.05 1.28 -3.94
CA LEU A 154 6.57 2.49 -3.28
C LEU A 154 5.75 3.72 -3.67
N THR A 155 5.48 3.90 -4.97
CA THR A 155 4.70 5.04 -5.46
C THR A 155 3.29 5.05 -4.87
N LEU A 156 2.61 3.90 -4.84
CA LEU A 156 1.28 3.79 -4.26
C LEU A 156 1.27 4.01 -2.75
N LYS A 157 2.31 3.56 -2.05
CA LYS A 157 2.47 3.84 -0.61
C LYS A 157 2.64 5.34 -0.35
N LEU A 158 3.43 6.03 -1.14
CA LEU A 158 3.59 7.48 -1.03
C LEU A 158 2.26 8.22 -1.33
N ALA A 159 1.51 7.76 -2.34
CA ALA A 159 0.19 8.31 -2.65
C ALA A 159 -0.83 8.05 -1.52
N GLU A 160 -0.82 6.85 -0.93
CA GLU A 160 -1.65 6.52 0.25
C GLU A 160 -1.35 7.46 1.42
N PHE A 161 -0.06 7.72 1.71
CA PHE A 161 0.32 8.61 2.81
C PHE A 161 -0.16 10.04 2.59
N GLU A 162 0.00 10.55 1.38
CA GLU A 162 -0.47 11.89 1.03
C GLU A 162 -2.00 12.00 1.13
N TRP A 163 -2.72 11.00 0.64
CA TRP A 163 -4.16 10.94 0.78
C TRP A 163 -4.60 10.93 2.26
N ARG A 164 -3.97 10.09 3.11
CA ARG A 164 -4.28 10.04 4.54
C ARG A 164 -4.00 11.37 5.25
N ARG A 165 -2.97 12.09 4.81
CA ARG A 165 -2.67 13.43 5.28
C ARG A 165 -3.78 14.42 4.93
N ILE A 166 -4.19 14.43 3.67
CA ILE A 166 -5.28 15.31 3.17
C ILE A 166 -6.59 15.03 3.93
N LYS A 167 -6.88 13.77 4.24
CA LYS A 167 -8.06 13.37 5.02
C LYS A 167 -7.91 13.60 6.54
N ASN A 168 -6.82 14.18 7.00
CA ASN A 168 -6.50 14.36 8.42
C ASN A 168 -6.49 13.06 9.26
N GLU A 169 -6.23 11.92 8.61
CA GLU A 169 -6.06 10.63 9.30
C GLU A 169 -4.66 10.50 9.91
N ARG A 170 -3.67 11.16 9.30
CA ARG A 170 -2.28 11.18 9.74
C ARG A 170 -1.73 12.61 9.75
N ASN A 171 -1.03 12.96 10.81
CA ASN A 171 -0.33 14.23 10.90
C ASN A 171 1.14 14.10 10.50
N PHE A 172 1.74 12.93 10.80
CA PHE A 172 3.12 12.66 10.49
C PHE A 172 3.32 11.16 10.21
N THR A 173 4.13 10.84 9.20
CA THR A 173 4.49 9.47 8.86
C THR A 173 6.00 9.31 8.84
N LEU A 174 6.52 8.36 9.61
CA LEU A 174 7.88 7.87 9.48
C LEU A 174 7.84 6.65 8.54
N LEU A 175 8.43 6.80 7.36
CA LEU A 175 8.56 5.72 6.39
C LEU A 175 9.97 5.14 6.48
N ALA A 176 10.07 3.90 6.92
CA ALA A 176 11.29 3.12 6.87
C ALA A 176 11.26 2.19 5.65
N VAL A 177 12.29 2.23 4.82
CA VAL A 177 12.42 1.37 3.62
C VAL A 177 13.74 0.62 3.71
N GLU A 178 13.65 -0.69 3.76
CA GLU A 178 14.83 -1.55 3.79
C GLU A 178 15.23 -1.92 2.36
N GLU A 179 16.51 -1.78 2.05
CA GLU A 179 17.15 -2.17 0.79
C GLU A 179 16.29 -1.85 -0.45
N PRO A 180 15.91 -0.57 -0.65
CA PRO A 180 15.02 -0.19 -1.74
C PRO A 180 15.62 -0.40 -3.14
N GLU A 181 16.94 -0.61 -3.21
CA GLU A 181 17.65 -0.96 -4.45
C GLU A 181 17.34 -2.36 -4.96
N ALA A 182 16.73 -3.23 -4.17
CA ALA A 182 16.43 -4.60 -4.58
C ALA A 182 15.71 -4.63 -5.93
N HIS A 183 16.34 -5.31 -6.90
CA HIS A 183 15.87 -5.46 -8.28
C HIS A 183 15.76 -4.16 -9.12
N LEU A 184 16.23 -2.99 -8.63
CA LEU A 184 16.28 -1.76 -9.41
C LEU A 184 17.63 -1.59 -10.09
N HIS A 185 17.59 -1.21 -11.37
CA HIS A 185 18.81 -0.84 -12.07
C HIS A 185 19.44 0.43 -11.43
N PRO A 186 20.80 0.53 -11.31
CA PRO A 186 21.46 1.65 -10.63
C PRO A 186 21.04 3.05 -11.13
N HIS A 187 20.76 3.19 -12.42
CA HIS A 187 20.27 4.44 -12.99
C HIS A 187 18.89 4.84 -12.43
N LEU A 188 18.00 3.87 -12.29
CA LEU A 188 16.66 4.10 -11.68
C LEU A 188 16.78 4.41 -10.19
N GLN A 189 17.72 3.75 -9.49
CA GLN A 189 17.98 4.04 -8.08
C GLN A 189 18.31 5.53 -7.88
N ARG A 190 19.29 6.06 -8.65
CA ARG A 190 19.65 7.48 -8.58
C ARG A 190 18.48 8.41 -8.89
N LYS A 191 17.74 8.13 -9.96
CA LYS A 191 16.62 8.97 -10.38
C LYS A 191 15.51 9.01 -9.34
N VAL A 192 15.06 7.83 -8.88
CA VAL A 192 13.94 7.72 -7.94
C VAL A 192 14.29 8.32 -6.58
N PHE A 193 15.43 7.93 -6.01
CA PHE A 193 15.79 8.38 -4.67
C PHE A 193 16.32 9.81 -4.66
N GLY A 194 16.98 10.28 -5.73
CA GLY A 194 17.33 11.69 -5.90
C GLY A 194 16.10 12.59 -5.90
N SER A 195 15.05 12.21 -6.63
CA SER A 195 13.76 12.94 -6.61
C SER A 195 13.12 12.93 -5.23
N LEU A 196 13.04 11.75 -4.57
CA LEU A 196 12.46 11.63 -3.24
C LEU A 196 13.18 12.48 -2.19
N PHE A 197 14.51 12.53 -2.21
CA PHE A 197 15.29 13.36 -1.29
C PHE A 197 15.10 14.84 -1.59
N THR A 198 15.07 15.25 -2.87
CA THR A 198 14.84 16.63 -3.27
C THR A 198 13.46 17.12 -2.81
N ASP A 199 12.41 16.34 -3.06
CA ASP A 199 11.05 16.66 -2.63
C ASP A 199 10.96 16.81 -1.10
N GLN A 200 11.67 15.94 -0.36
CA GLN A 200 11.70 15.99 1.10
C GLN A 200 12.42 17.25 1.62
N MET A 201 13.50 17.67 0.96
CA MET A 201 14.28 18.85 1.35
C MET A 201 13.57 20.16 1.03
N GLN A 202 12.77 20.20 -0.05
CA GLN A 202 12.06 21.40 -0.50
C GLN A 202 10.73 21.61 0.21
N ALA A 203 10.24 20.62 0.99
CA ALA A 203 9.00 20.75 1.71
C ALA A 203 9.11 21.79 2.84
N GLU A 204 8.31 22.85 2.80
CA GLU A 204 8.26 23.89 3.85
C GLU A 204 7.88 23.31 5.23
N GLN A 205 7.00 22.31 5.23
CA GLN A 205 6.61 21.57 6.43
C GLN A 205 6.63 20.07 6.11
N PRO A 206 7.71 19.37 6.44
CA PRO A 206 7.79 17.95 6.20
C PRO A 206 6.74 17.20 7.04
N THR A 207 5.81 16.56 6.36
CA THR A 207 4.76 15.74 6.98
C THR A 207 5.15 14.27 7.09
N ARG A 208 6.34 13.95 6.57
CA ARG A 208 6.94 12.62 6.63
C ARG A 208 8.45 12.72 6.85
N SER A 209 9.02 11.71 7.46
CA SER A 209 10.46 11.44 7.45
C SER A 209 10.72 10.11 6.77
N LEU A 210 11.81 10.04 6.03
CA LEU A 210 12.23 8.85 5.30
C LEU A 210 13.50 8.30 5.95
N ILE A 211 13.49 7.03 6.33
CA ILE A 211 14.66 6.27 6.78
C ILE A 211 14.90 5.18 5.74
N LEU A 212 16.11 5.09 5.23
CA LEU A 212 16.50 4.04 4.28
C LEU A 212 17.66 3.25 4.86
N THR A 213 17.61 1.93 4.71
CA THR A 213 18.80 1.09 4.81
C THR A 213 19.21 0.69 3.39
N THR A 214 20.48 0.83 3.05
CA THR A 214 20.93 0.53 1.69
C THR A 214 22.40 0.07 1.68
N HIS A 215 22.70 -0.83 0.76
CA HIS A 215 24.06 -1.19 0.36
C HIS A 215 24.44 -0.58 -1.00
N SER A 216 23.56 0.26 -1.59
CA SER A 216 23.79 0.85 -2.91
C SER A 216 24.58 2.14 -2.87
N PRO A 217 25.77 2.18 -3.52
CA PRO A 217 26.50 3.43 -3.74
C PRO A 217 25.71 4.43 -4.58
N SER A 218 24.81 3.93 -5.45
CA SER A 218 23.99 4.78 -6.31
C SER A 218 22.94 5.57 -5.54
N ILE A 219 22.39 5.00 -4.45
CA ILE A 219 21.47 5.72 -3.56
C ILE A 219 22.27 6.66 -2.66
N ALA A 220 23.37 6.18 -2.09
CA ALA A 220 24.24 6.99 -1.23
C ALA A 220 24.75 8.24 -1.95
N SER A 221 25.10 8.15 -3.25
CA SER A 221 25.60 9.27 -4.03
C SER A 221 24.60 10.41 -4.30
N VAL A 222 23.30 10.16 -4.10
CA VAL A 222 22.24 11.18 -4.27
C VAL A 222 21.60 11.58 -2.96
N ALA A 223 21.98 10.93 -1.86
CA ALA A 223 21.46 11.26 -0.53
C ALA A 223 22.15 12.55 -0.01
N PRO A 224 21.42 13.41 0.72
CA PRO A 224 22.02 14.56 1.38
C PRO A 224 23.10 14.06 2.36
N ILE A 225 24.34 14.51 2.20
CA ILE A 225 25.49 13.96 2.92
C ILE A 225 25.30 13.96 4.44
N ARG A 226 24.70 15.01 4.98
CA ARG A 226 24.42 15.12 6.43
C ARG A 226 23.33 14.18 6.94
N SER A 227 22.58 13.52 6.04
CA SER A 227 21.58 12.52 6.40
C SER A 227 22.12 11.09 6.44
N ILE A 228 23.37 10.90 6.02
CA ILE A 228 23.99 9.58 5.93
C ILE A 228 24.53 9.16 7.31
N VAL A 229 24.21 7.93 7.69
CA VAL A 229 24.77 7.24 8.86
C VAL A 229 25.41 5.95 8.38
N LEU A 230 26.73 5.84 8.55
CA LEU A 230 27.48 4.62 8.23
C LEU A 230 27.40 3.67 9.40
N LEU A 231 26.91 2.46 9.18
CA LEU A 231 26.98 1.37 10.13
C LEU A 231 28.18 0.48 9.81
N ARG A 232 29.04 0.26 10.79
CA ARG A 232 30.23 -0.58 10.65
C ARG A 232 30.27 -1.63 11.76
N ASP A 233 30.57 -2.85 11.37
CA ASP A 233 30.88 -3.91 12.32
C ASP A 233 32.33 -3.75 12.79
N GLU A 234 32.54 -3.63 14.10
CA GLU A 234 33.85 -3.53 14.76
C GLU A 234 34.23 -4.83 15.54
N GLY A 235 33.69 -5.94 15.09
CA GLY A 235 33.99 -7.24 15.65
C GLY A 235 33.51 -7.38 17.11
N ASP A 236 34.43 -7.57 18.07
CA ASP A 236 34.08 -7.81 19.47
C ASP A 236 33.30 -6.67 20.14
N VAL A 237 33.33 -5.45 19.58
CA VAL A 237 32.60 -4.28 20.08
C VAL A 237 31.16 -4.20 19.51
N GLY A 238 30.87 -5.00 18.49
CA GLY A 238 29.60 -4.97 17.77
C GLY A 238 29.50 -3.85 16.74
N SER A 239 28.28 -3.57 16.29
CA SER A 239 28.05 -2.54 15.26
C SER A 239 28.08 -1.14 15.84
N ARG A 240 28.84 -0.26 15.19
CA ARG A 240 28.89 1.20 15.48
C ARG A 240 28.27 2.03 14.39
N ALA A 241 27.63 3.14 14.79
CA ALA A 241 27.03 4.12 13.89
C ALA A 241 27.90 5.38 13.82
N TYR A 242 28.22 5.81 12.61
CA TYR A 242 28.99 7.03 12.32
C TYR A 242 28.11 7.99 11.53
N SER A 243 27.68 9.07 12.17
CA SER A 243 26.84 10.08 11.52
C SER A 243 27.73 11.11 10.79
N LEU A 244 27.47 11.29 9.50
CA LEU A 244 28.15 12.33 8.72
C LEU A 244 27.65 13.74 9.06
N ALA A 245 26.50 13.86 9.78
CA ALA A 245 26.02 15.16 10.25
C ALA A 245 26.96 15.84 11.25
N THR A 246 27.79 15.06 11.94
CA THR A 246 28.73 15.55 12.97
C THR A 246 30.10 15.86 12.43
N LEU A 247 30.36 15.61 11.13
CA LEU A 247 31.64 15.94 10.50
C LEU A 247 31.74 17.45 10.28
N ASP A 248 32.88 18.01 10.70
CA ASP A 248 33.22 19.41 10.43
C ASP A 248 33.85 19.53 9.03
N LEU A 249 32.97 19.50 8.01
CA LEU A 249 33.34 19.61 6.62
C LEU A 249 33.39 21.09 6.22
N GLN A 250 34.47 21.50 5.60
CA GLN A 250 34.61 22.84 5.00
C GLN A 250 33.67 22.95 3.78
N PRO A 251 33.16 24.15 3.45
CA PRO A 251 32.24 24.33 2.33
C PRO A 251 32.73 23.76 0.98
N GLY A 252 34.01 23.84 0.67
CA GLY A 252 34.59 23.25 -0.55
C GLY A 252 34.66 21.72 -0.55
N GLU A 253 34.82 21.09 0.61
CA GLU A 253 34.84 19.63 0.71
C GLU A 253 33.44 19.01 0.55
N LEU A 254 32.38 19.79 0.83
CA LEU A 254 31.01 19.39 0.57
C LEU A 254 30.69 19.30 -0.92
N ASP A 255 31.22 20.25 -1.71
CA ASP A 255 31.00 20.30 -3.16
C ASP A 255 31.74 19.15 -3.88
N ASP A 256 32.90 18.72 -3.35
CA ASP A 256 33.71 17.61 -3.91
C ASP A 256 33.11 16.22 -3.59
N LEU A 257 32.18 16.12 -2.66
CA LEU A 257 31.54 14.86 -2.20
C LEU A 257 30.13 14.64 -2.79
N GLN A 258 29.56 15.61 -3.48
CA GLN A 258 28.29 15.55 -4.21
C GLN A 258 28.53 15.37 -5.71
#